data_c59759669e0f7c953a90c84c251da66f
#
_entry.id   c59759669e0f7c953a90c84c251da66f
#
_cell.length_a   1.000
_cell.length_b   1.000
_cell.length_c   1.000
_cell.angle_alpha   90.00
_cell.angle_beta   90.00
_cell.angle_gamma   90.00
#
_symmetry.space_group_name_H-M   'P 1'
#
loop_
_entity.id
_entity.type
_entity.pdbx_description
1 polymer ?
#
loop_
_entity_poly.entity_id
_entity_poly.type
_entity_poly.pdbx_seq_one_letter_code
_entity_poly.pdbx_strand_id
1 'polypeptide(L)'
;MNISKTIITAICLLIILNFIAFFPTLTAEFLNWDDEENVVFHEDIKEFGPDHFIWVFHDFTVGDFKPLTWVSYSFDYAFWQLNPIGYHLGNLLLHTASGILVLLLFYSLGIRFNPGERYLLIWPAFLAALFFSLHPLRVESVGWISERKDVLCGFFYLAAIITY
;
A
#
# COMPACT_ATOMS: atom_id res chain seq x y z
N MET A 1 11.33 16.39 25.81
CA MET A 1 10.94 16.33 24.38
C MET A 1 9.64 15.55 24.26
N ASN A 2 8.69 15.97 23.45
CA ASN A 2 7.36 15.35 23.38
C ASN A 2 7.37 14.16 22.40
N ILE A 3 7.26 12.93 22.95
CA ILE A 3 7.27 11.68 22.19
C ILE A 3 6.26 11.68 21.03
N SER A 4 5.02 12.14 21.30
CA SER A 4 3.97 12.18 20.27
C SER A 4 4.36 13.09 19.09
N LYS A 5 4.95 14.25 19.35
CA LYS A 5 5.43 15.14 18.28
C LYS A 5 6.53 14.48 17.46
N THR A 6 7.45 13.77 18.10
CA THR A 6 8.54 13.09 17.39
C THR A 6 8.04 11.93 16.52
N ILE A 7 7.06 11.14 17.02
CA ILE A 7 6.43 10.09 16.20
C ILE A 7 5.72 10.70 15.00
N ILE A 8 4.95 11.78 15.18
CA ILE A 8 4.28 12.47 14.08
C ILE A 8 5.30 12.98 13.06
N THR A 9 6.40 13.57 13.52
CA THR A 9 7.49 14.03 12.63
C THR A 9 8.08 12.86 11.83
N ALA A 10 8.35 11.72 12.48
CA ALA A 10 8.86 10.52 11.81
C ALA A 10 7.88 10.00 10.75
N ILE A 11 6.58 9.97 11.05
CA ILE A 11 5.53 9.58 10.09
C ILE A 11 5.48 10.56 8.92
N CYS A 12 5.47 11.86 9.17
CA CYS A 12 5.46 12.87 8.09
C CYS A 12 6.70 12.75 7.19
N LEU A 13 7.89 12.55 7.76
CA LEU A 13 9.10 12.33 7.00
C LEU A 13 9.02 11.04 6.16
N LEU A 14 8.50 9.95 6.72
CA LEU A 14 8.32 8.70 5.99
C LEU A 14 7.38 8.88 4.80
N ILE A 15 6.24 9.56 4.98
CA ILE A 15 5.30 9.87 3.90
C ILE A 15 6.00 10.68 2.80
N ILE A 16 6.67 11.77 3.17
CA ILE A 16 7.36 12.64 2.20
C ILE A 16 8.41 11.85 1.41
N LEU A 17 9.23 11.05 2.08
CA LEU A 17 10.28 10.28 1.43
C LEU A 17 9.71 9.20 0.49
N ASN A 18 8.62 8.53 0.87
CA ASN A 18 7.92 7.60 -0.02
C ASN A 18 7.39 8.30 -1.28
N PHE A 19 6.71 9.45 -1.11
CA PHE A 19 6.19 10.21 -2.25
C PHE A 19 7.31 10.73 -3.16
N ILE A 20 8.44 11.17 -2.62
CA ILE A 20 9.60 11.59 -3.42
C ILE A 20 10.17 10.39 -4.20
N ALA A 21 10.38 9.25 -3.53
CA ALA A 21 11.01 8.08 -4.14
C ALA A 21 10.16 7.47 -5.25
N PHE A 22 8.85 7.40 -5.05
CA PHE A 22 7.90 6.79 -5.99
C PHE A 22 7.16 7.81 -6.87
N PHE A 23 7.52 9.10 -6.80
CA PHE A 23 6.91 10.13 -7.66
C PHE A 23 6.91 9.77 -9.15
N PRO A 24 8.00 9.21 -9.72
CA PRO A 24 8.02 8.82 -11.13
C PRO A 24 6.95 7.80 -11.51
N THR A 25 6.52 6.92 -10.60
CA THR A 25 5.49 5.93 -10.90
C THR A 25 4.12 6.57 -11.14
N LEU A 26 3.83 7.73 -10.52
CA LEU A 26 2.58 8.44 -10.71
C LEU A 26 2.37 8.97 -12.14
N THR A 27 3.43 9.07 -12.92
CA THR A 27 3.39 9.52 -14.32
C THR A 27 3.54 8.37 -15.31
N ALA A 28 3.57 7.12 -14.83
CA ALA A 28 3.65 5.95 -15.69
C ALA A 28 2.26 5.62 -16.27
N GLU A 29 2.27 5.05 -17.46
CA GLU A 29 1.09 4.52 -18.14
C GLU A 29 0.80 3.08 -17.69
N PHE A 30 -0.37 2.55 -18.04
CA PHE A 30 -0.65 1.13 -17.91
C PHE A 30 0.37 0.32 -18.70
N LEU A 31 0.90 -0.74 -18.10
CA LEU A 31 1.79 -1.65 -18.79
C LEU A 31 1.00 -2.56 -19.71
N ASN A 32 1.50 -2.69 -20.95
CA ASN A 32 0.97 -3.62 -21.95
C ASN A 32 1.33 -5.06 -21.54
N TRP A 33 0.74 -5.53 -20.47
CA TRP A 33 0.83 -6.87 -19.90
C TRP A 33 -0.42 -7.08 -19.04
N ASP A 34 -0.26 -7.45 -17.78
CA ASP A 34 -1.36 -7.75 -16.87
C ASP A 34 -2.26 -6.54 -16.55
N ASP A 35 -1.79 -5.29 -16.69
CA ASP A 35 -2.61 -4.10 -16.44
C ASP A 35 -3.75 -3.96 -17.46
N GLU A 36 -3.51 -4.39 -18.70
CA GLU A 36 -4.56 -4.38 -19.73
C GLU A 36 -5.68 -5.36 -19.38
N GLU A 37 -5.32 -6.60 -18.98
CA GLU A 37 -6.29 -7.63 -18.63
C GLU A 37 -6.98 -7.35 -17.28
N ASN A 38 -6.24 -6.83 -16.30
CA ASN A 38 -6.75 -6.59 -14.96
C ASN A 38 -7.56 -5.31 -14.83
N VAL A 39 -7.31 -4.29 -15.67
CA VAL A 39 -7.91 -2.97 -15.51
C VAL A 39 -8.54 -2.48 -16.81
N VAL A 40 -7.77 -2.38 -17.90
CA VAL A 40 -8.21 -1.65 -19.11
C VAL A 40 -9.37 -2.38 -19.80
N PHE A 41 -9.25 -3.68 -20.00
CA PHE A 41 -10.26 -4.51 -20.71
C PHE A 41 -11.23 -5.21 -19.76
N HIS A 42 -11.07 -5.03 -18.46
CA HIS A 42 -11.92 -5.70 -17.47
C HIS A 42 -13.21 -4.91 -17.24
N GLU A 43 -14.29 -5.35 -17.87
CA GLU A 43 -15.58 -4.63 -17.81
C GLU A 43 -16.22 -4.68 -16.41
N ASP A 44 -16.08 -5.81 -15.70
CA ASP A 44 -16.74 -6.00 -14.41
C ASP A 44 -16.27 -5.06 -13.30
N ILE A 45 -15.03 -4.51 -13.39
CA ILE A 45 -14.57 -3.48 -12.43
C ILE A 45 -15.19 -2.12 -12.67
N LYS A 46 -15.82 -1.91 -13.84
CA LYS A 46 -16.42 -0.63 -14.25
C LYS A 46 -17.82 -0.44 -13.69
N GLU A 47 -18.42 -1.49 -13.15
CA GLU A 47 -19.76 -1.47 -12.56
C GLU A 47 -19.70 -1.53 -11.04
N PHE A 48 -20.62 -0.82 -10.37
CA PHE A 48 -20.79 -0.84 -8.93
C PHE A 48 -22.24 -1.18 -8.60
N GLY A 49 -22.51 -2.39 -8.11
CA GLY A 49 -23.84 -2.85 -7.77
C GLY A 49 -23.83 -4.15 -6.98
N PRO A 50 -25.00 -4.67 -6.58
CA PRO A 50 -25.08 -5.94 -5.87
C PRO A 50 -24.45 -7.10 -6.64
N ASP A 51 -24.62 -7.14 -7.96
CA ASP A 51 -24.08 -8.18 -8.83
C ASP A 51 -22.54 -8.11 -8.89
N HIS A 52 -21.97 -6.90 -8.83
CA HIS A 52 -20.53 -6.70 -8.74
C HIS A 52 -19.94 -7.37 -7.50
N PHE A 53 -20.57 -7.23 -6.33
CA PHE A 53 -20.10 -7.90 -5.12
C PHE A 53 -20.19 -9.41 -5.20
N ILE A 54 -21.20 -9.95 -5.88
CA ILE A 54 -21.30 -11.40 -6.13
C ILE A 54 -20.17 -11.82 -7.07
N TRP A 55 -19.96 -11.10 -8.15
CA TRP A 55 -18.91 -11.38 -9.12
C TRP A 55 -17.52 -11.40 -8.44
N VAL A 56 -17.16 -10.37 -7.67
CA VAL A 56 -15.86 -10.25 -7.00
C VAL A 56 -15.45 -11.50 -6.22
N PHE A 57 -16.41 -12.20 -5.60
CA PHE A 57 -16.15 -13.41 -4.82
C PHE A 57 -16.24 -14.71 -5.63
N HIS A 58 -16.54 -14.63 -6.92
CA HIS A 58 -16.68 -15.80 -7.79
C HIS A 58 -15.76 -15.74 -9.02
N ASP A 59 -15.10 -14.62 -9.24
CA ASP A 59 -14.26 -14.42 -10.41
C ASP A 59 -12.89 -15.08 -10.29
N PHE A 60 -12.52 -15.84 -11.34
CA PHE A 60 -11.23 -16.46 -11.59
C PHE A 60 -10.73 -16.17 -13.02
N THR A 61 -11.26 -15.14 -13.67
CA THR A 61 -11.08 -14.92 -15.10
C THR A 61 -9.62 -14.73 -15.49
N VAL A 62 -8.83 -14.08 -14.63
CA VAL A 62 -7.39 -13.84 -14.87
C VAL A 62 -6.51 -14.86 -14.12
N GLY A 63 -7.08 -16.01 -13.74
CA GLY A 63 -6.36 -17.11 -13.12
C GLY A 63 -6.11 -16.99 -11.61
N ASP A 64 -6.35 -15.84 -11.01
CA ASP A 64 -6.12 -15.56 -9.58
C ASP A 64 -7.42 -15.18 -8.85
N PHE A 65 -7.63 -15.76 -7.67
CA PHE A 65 -8.69 -15.32 -6.75
C PHE A 65 -8.21 -14.13 -5.91
N LYS A 66 -8.61 -12.90 -6.29
CA LYS A 66 -8.15 -11.65 -5.67
C LYS A 66 -9.27 -10.63 -5.40
N PRO A 67 -10.30 -10.99 -4.60
CA PRO A 67 -11.51 -10.19 -4.43
C PRO A 67 -11.22 -8.76 -3.93
N LEU A 68 -10.34 -8.58 -2.96
CA LEU A 68 -9.99 -7.25 -2.45
C LEU A 68 -9.28 -6.37 -3.49
N THR A 69 -8.52 -6.97 -4.38
CA THR A 69 -7.88 -6.28 -5.50
C THR A 69 -8.94 -5.77 -6.46
N TRP A 70 -9.91 -6.62 -6.84
CA TRP A 70 -11.03 -6.23 -7.70
C TRP A 70 -11.84 -5.09 -7.11
N VAL A 71 -12.24 -5.19 -5.84
CA VAL A 71 -12.92 -4.10 -5.13
C VAL A 71 -12.10 -2.81 -5.18
N SER A 72 -10.78 -2.89 -4.94
CA SER A 72 -9.92 -1.70 -4.95
C SER A 72 -9.82 -1.06 -6.33
N TYR A 73 -9.76 -1.86 -7.41
CA TYR A 73 -9.76 -1.33 -8.79
C TYR A 73 -11.10 -0.70 -9.15
N SER A 74 -12.21 -1.27 -8.71
CA SER A 74 -13.52 -0.66 -8.93
C SER A 74 -13.66 0.69 -8.23
N PHE A 75 -13.07 0.85 -7.02
CA PHE A 75 -12.96 2.16 -6.39
C PHE A 75 -12.11 3.12 -7.23
N ASP A 76 -10.93 2.69 -7.66
CA ASP A 76 -10.07 3.53 -8.50
C ASP A 76 -10.80 3.93 -9.78
N TYR A 77 -11.48 2.99 -10.44
CA TYR A 77 -12.26 3.28 -11.64
C TYR A 77 -13.40 4.29 -11.38
N ALA A 78 -14.11 4.17 -10.27
CA ALA A 78 -15.21 5.09 -9.94
C ALA A 78 -14.76 6.56 -9.83
N PHE A 79 -13.52 6.80 -9.35
CA PHE A 79 -12.98 8.15 -9.17
C PHE A 79 -12.10 8.64 -10.33
N TRP A 80 -11.35 7.74 -10.95
CA TRP A 80 -10.30 8.08 -11.90
C TRP A 80 -10.56 7.56 -13.31
N GLN A 81 -11.61 6.72 -13.50
CA GLN A 81 -11.85 6.02 -14.75
C GLN A 81 -10.58 5.25 -15.19
N LEU A 82 -10.17 5.34 -16.43
CA LEU A 82 -8.92 4.76 -16.94
C LEU A 82 -7.73 5.73 -16.86
N ASN A 83 -7.69 6.61 -15.86
CA ASN A 83 -6.50 7.43 -15.61
C ASN A 83 -5.51 6.67 -14.71
N PRO A 84 -4.32 6.25 -15.21
CA PRO A 84 -3.38 5.40 -14.47
C PRO A 84 -2.86 6.05 -13.18
N ILE A 85 -2.85 7.39 -13.12
CA ILE A 85 -2.41 8.15 -11.92
C ILE A 85 -3.14 7.67 -10.66
N GLY A 86 -4.45 7.44 -10.73
CA GLY A 86 -5.26 7.01 -9.59
C GLY A 86 -4.84 5.64 -9.07
N TYR A 87 -4.60 4.71 -9.97
CA TYR A 87 -4.18 3.35 -9.63
C TYR A 87 -2.78 3.31 -9.01
N HIS A 88 -1.83 4.04 -9.58
CA HIS A 88 -0.49 4.20 -9.00
C HIS A 88 -0.55 4.87 -7.63
N LEU A 89 -1.38 5.91 -7.47
CA LEU A 89 -1.58 6.59 -6.19
C LEU A 89 -2.14 5.62 -5.14
N GLY A 90 -3.09 4.77 -5.51
CA GLY A 90 -3.63 3.71 -4.66
C GLY A 90 -2.54 2.77 -4.14
N ASN A 91 -1.65 2.27 -5.02
CA ASN A 91 -0.51 1.44 -4.63
C ASN A 91 0.43 2.19 -3.69
N LEU A 92 0.79 3.43 -4.02
CA LEU A 92 1.69 4.25 -3.20
C LEU A 92 1.11 4.53 -1.81
N LEU A 93 -0.19 4.82 -1.70
CA LEU A 93 -0.85 5.05 -0.42
C LEU A 93 -0.86 3.79 0.46
N LEU A 94 -1.19 2.62 -0.11
CA LEU A 94 -1.15 1.33 0.59
C LEU A 94 0.26 0.98 1.06
N HIS A 95 1.26 1.19 0.20
CA HIS A 95 2.66 0.96 0.55
C HIS A 95 3.14 1.90 1.65
N THR A 96 2.80 3.19 1.57
CA THR A 96 3.13 4.19 2.59
C THR A 96 2.48 3.85 3.92
N ALA A 97 1.20 3.43 3.90
CA ALA A 97 0.51 2.95 5.10
C ALA A 97 1.20 1.71 5.69
N SER A 98 1.65 0.77 4.87
CA SER A 98 2.46 -0.38 5.31
C SER A 98 3.76 0.05 5.98
N GLY A 99 4.45 1.04 5.42
CA GLY A 99 5.65 1.63 6.03
C GLY A 99 5.38 2.23 7.41
N ILE A 100 4.23 2.93 7.58
CA ILE A 100 3.80 3.45 8.89
C ILE A 100 3.52 2.31 9.86
N LEU A 101 2.88 1.23 9.41
CA LEU A 101 2.65 0.05 10.26
C LEU A 101 3.98 -0.59 10.69
N VAL A 102 4.98 -0.68 9.80
CA VAL A 102 6.33 -1.15 10.17
C VAL A 102 6.95 -0.26 11.25
N LEU A 103 6.88 1.07 11.11
CA LEU A 103 7.35 2.01 12.13
C LEU A 103 6.68 1.74 13.49
N LEU A 104 5.35 1.64 13.50
CA LEU A 104 4.59 1.43 14.72
C LEU A 104 4.88 0.06 15.35
N LEU A 105 5.05 -0.99 14.54
CA LEU A 105 5.39 -2.33 14.98
C LEU A 105 6.77 -2.35 15.67
N PHE A 106 7.80 -1.85 15.00
CA PHE A 106 9.16 -1.82 15.56
C PHE A 106 9.25 -0.92 16.80
N TYR A 107 8.51 0.20 16.81
CA TYR A 107 8.43 1.05 17.99
C TYR A 107 7.76 0.34 19.17
N SER A 108 6.63 -0.34 18.95
CA SER A 108 5.91 -1.07 20.01
C SER A 108 6.72 -2.23 20.56
N LEU A 109 7.39 -2.98 19.68
CA LEU A 109 8.31 -4.05 20.10
C LEU A 109 9.48 -3.47 20.91
N GLY A 110 10.09 -2.39 20.45
CA GLY A 110 11.19 -1.72 21.14
C GLY A 110 10.82 -1.33 22.58
N ILE A 111 9.63 -0.74 22.78
CA ILE A 111 9.13 -0.37 24.11
C ILE A 111 8.94 -1.59 25.02
N ARG A 112 8.51 -2.73 24.48
CA ARG A 112 8.36 -3.96 25.28
C ARG A 112 9.67 -4.40 25.90
N PHE A 113 10.78 -4.29 25.17
CA PHE A 113 12.10 -4.72 25.64
C PHE A 113 12.84 -3.63 26.43
N ASN A 114 12.61 -2.34 26.11
CA ASN A 114 13.29 -1.20 26.71
C ASN A 114 12.32 -0.07 27.08
N PRO A 115 11.47 -0.25 28.10
CA PRO A 115 10.40 0.71 28.43
C PRO A 115 10.90 2.08 28.90
N GLY A 116 12.15 2.16 29.36
CA GLY A 116 12.77 3.43 29.80
C GLY A 116 13.26 4.33 28.68
N GLU A 117 13.44 3.79 27.47
CA GLU A 117 14.10 4.52 26.35
C GLU A 117 13.12 4.90 25.21
N ARG A 118 11.86 5.09 25.54
CA ARG A 118 10.78 5.32 24.54
C ARG A 118 11.11 6.35 23.47
N TYR A 119 11.82 7.40 23.82
CA TYR A 119 12.20 8.44 22.88
C TYR A 119 13.27 7.98 21.87
N LEU A 120 14.29 7.29 22.37
CA LEU A 120 15.41 6.81 21.55
C LEU A 120 14.97 5.73 20.57
N LEU A 121 13.93 4.94 20.91
CA LEU A 121 13.41 3.86 20.09
C LEU A 121 12.68 4.32 18.83
N ILE A 122 12.28 5.60 18.73
CA ILE A 122 11.60 6.14 17.55
C ILE A 122 12.52 6.08 16.32
N TRP A 123 13.80 6.41 16.48
CA TRP A 123 14.72 6.49 15.35
C TRP A 123 15.10 5.13 14.74
N PRO A 124 15.44 4.08 15.52
CA PRO A 124 15.59 2.74 14.96
C PRO A 124 14.33 2.21 14.29
N ALA A 125 13.14 2.46 14.85
CA ALA A 125 11.88 2.10 14.23
C ALA A 125 11.64 2.84 12.89
N PHE A 126 11.97 4.13 12.84
CA PHE A 126 11.93 4.91 11.61
C PHE A 126 12.91 4.40 10.54
N LEU A 127 14.13 4.04 10.93
CA LEU A 127 15.12 3.45 10.01
C LEU A 127 14.64 2.11 9.47
N ALA A 128 14.04 1.25 10.30
CA ALA A 128 13.44 -0.01 9.84
C ALA A 128 12.31 0.23 8.83
N ALA A 129 11.45 1.22 9.07
CA ALA A 129 10.39 1.61 8.15
C ALA A 129 10.94 2.18 6.84
N LEU A 130 11.99 3.00 6.88
CA LEU A 130 12.67 3.49 5.68
C LEU A 130 13.29 2.35 4.87
N PHE A 131 13.97 1.43 5.53
CA PHE A 131 14.57 0.29 4.86
C PHE A 131 13.50 -0.59 4.19
N PHE A 132 12.37 -0.82 4.85
CA PHE A 132 11.23 -1.51 4.26
C PHE A 132 10.66 -0.76 3.06
N SER A 133 10.39 0.54 3.20
CA SER A 133 9.66 1.33 2.21
C SER A 133 10.51 1.70 0.99
N LEU A 134 11.78 2.07 1.19
CA LEU A 134 12.63 2.58 0.12
C LEU A 134 13.56 1.51 -0.48
N HIS A 135 13.36 0.24 -0.10
CA HIS A 135 14.17 -0.83 -0.67
C HIS A 135 13.90 -0.96 -2.18
N PRO A 136 14.93 -1.08 -3.02
CA PRO A 136 14.76 -1.17 -4.48
C PRO A 136 13.79 -2.26 -4.95
N LEU A 137 13.72 -3.38 -4.25
CA LEU A 137 12.76 -4.46 -4.56
C LEU A 137 11.28 -4.07 -4.41
N ARG A 138 10.99 -2.90 -3.83
CA ARG A 138 9.60 -2.41 -3.71
C ARG A 138 9.11 -1.70 -4.96
N VAL A 139 10.01 -1.36 -5.88
CA VAL A 139 9.65 -0.65 -7.12
C VAL A 139 8.65 -1.44 -7.95
N GLU A 140 8.82 -2.76 -8.05
CA GLU A 140 7.89 -3.64 -8.76
C GLU A 140 6.50 -3.61 -8.09
N SER A 141 6.41 -3.98 -6.81
CA SER A 141 5.12 -4.05 -6.10
C SER A 141 4.38 -2.72 -6.00
N VAL A 142 5.09 -1.58 -6.02
CA VAL A 142 4.48 -0.25 -5.90
C VAL A 142 4.22 0.39 -7.26
N GLY A 143 5.17 0.24 -8.18
CA GLY A 143 5.12 0.88 -9.50
C GLY A 143 4.25 0.16 -10.50
N TRP A 144 4.05 -1.15 -10.36
CA TRP A 144 3.20 -1.93 -11.26
C TRP A 144 1.78 -2.01 -10.71
N ILE A 145 0.80 -1.58 -11.49
CA ILE A 145 -0.60 -1.51 -11.05
C ILE A 145 -1.13 -2.90 -10.69
N SER A 146 -0.84 -3.91 -11.49
CA SER A 146 -1.31 -5.29 -11.30
C SER A 146 -0.74 -5.96 -10.04
N GLU A 147 0.35 -5.43 -9.48
CA GLU A 147 0.90 -5.87 -8.19
C GLU A 147 0.17 -5.25 -6.97
N ARG A 148 -1.00 -4.65 -7.18
CA ARG A 148 -1.90 -4.20 -6.12
C ARG A 148 -2.15 -5.28 -5.06
N LYS A 149 -2.24 -6.54 -5.48
CA LYS A 149 -2.41 -7.71 -4.60
C LYS A 149 -1.31 -7.78 -3.54
N ASP A 150 -0.06 -7.48 -3.90
CA ASP A 150 1.09 -7.55 -3.01
C ASP A 150 1.05 -6.44 -1.95
N VAL A 151 0.76 -5.20 -2.36
CA VAL A 151 0.69 -4.08 -1.40
C VAL A 151 -0.52 -4.22 -0.47
N LEU A 152 -1.66 -4.74 -0.94
CA LEU A 152 -2.81 -5.08 -0.11
C LEU A 152 -2.48 -6.19 0.89
N CYS A 153 -1.88 -7.29 0.41
CA CYS A 153 -1.46 -8.40 1.27
C CYS A 153 -0.50 -7.91 2.37
N GLY A 154 0.53 -7.15 2.00
CA GLY A 154 1.49 -6.58 2.94
C GLY A 154 0.83 -5.68 3.98
N PHE A 155 -0.09 -4.82 3.56
CA PHE A 155 -0.82 -3.92 4.45
C PHE A 155 -1.66 -4.70 5.47
N PHE A 156 -2.50 -5.62 5.03
CA PHE A 156 -3.37 -6.39 5.92
C PHE A 156 -2.58 -7.34 6.83
N TYR A 157 -1.50 -7.93 6.33
CA TYR A 157 -0.62 -8.77 7.13
C TYR A 157 0.01 -7.98 8.29
N LEU A 158 0.57 -6.80 8.02
CA LEU A 158 1.14 -5.93 9.04
C LEU A 158 0.07 -5.42 10.02
N ALA A 159 -1.11 -5.04 9.52
CA ALA A 159 -2.22 -4.63 10.37
C ALA A 159 -2.66 -5.76 11.31
N ALA A 160 -2.75 -7.00 10.83
CA ALA A 160 -3.07 -8.16 11.66
C ALA A 160 -2.02 -8.39 12.77
N ILE A 161 -0.73 -8.27 12.46
CA ILE A 161 0.33 -8.44 13.46
C ILE A 161 0.25 -7.37 14.56
N ILE A 162 -0.05 -6.12 14.21
CA ILE A 162 -0.12 -5.03 15.18
C ILE A 162 -1.32 -5.15 16.10
N THR A 163 -2.42 -5.71 15.59
CA THR A 163 -3.67 -5.85 16.36
C THR A 163 -3.71 -7.10 17.23
N TYR A 164 -2.83 -8.08 17.00
CA TYR A 164 -2.67 -9.29 17.80
C TYR A 164 -1.81 -9.04 19.04
#